data_3fc8ce7f0cd4249e63d52abe7b536cf7
#
_entry.id   3fc8ce7f0cd4249e63d52abe7b536cf7
#
_cell.length_a   1.000
_cell.length_b   1.000
_cell.length_c   1.000
_cell.angle_alpha   90.00
_cell.angle_beta   90.00
_cell.angle_gamma   90.00
#
_symmetry.space_group_name_H-M   'P 1'
#
loop_
_entity.id
_entity.type
_entity.pdbx_description
1 polymer ?
#
loop_
_entity_poly.entity_id
_entity_poly.type
_entity_poly.pdbx_seq_one_letter_code
_entity_poly.pdbx_strand_id
1 'polypeptide(L)'
;MTTTAARARREPTQQRSRRTVRQILDAAEQIIGTQGVDAATTRASAERAGVAIPSLYRFFADRDEILDALLEHMTADLDQHARAAEAAWQPGDPADLIRLELDTHVAYFEAHPSAVALWFGGRVSPPVVQTIRARNHALAVGIRTLLISHHLVPEQTPLAVFDLLVELGDRILEVAFRSPGPPDRQTIELGGIALTAFAERWAQA
;
A
#
# COMPACT_ATOMS: atom_id res chain seq x y z
N MET A 1 -7.26 27.55 -37.13
CA MET A 1 -6.02 26.77 -36.99
C MET A 1 -5.20 27.23 -35.77
N THR A 2 -5.73 27.11 -34.55
CA THR A 2 -5.06 27.69 -33.35
C THR A 2 -5.09 26.79 -32.09
N THR A 3 -5.32 25.47 -32.24
CA THR A 3 -5.50 24.61 -31.07
C THR A 3 -4.26 23.72 -30.76
N THR A 4 -3.28 23.62 -31.69
CA THR A 4 -2.14 22.69 -31.55
C THR A 4 -0.99 23.27 -30.71
N ALA A 5 -0.80 24.57 -30.68
CA ALA A 5 0.30 25.20 -29.95
C ALA A 5 0.12 25.24 -28.40
N ALA A 6 -1.12 25.28 -27.93
CA ALA A 6 -1.44 25.32 -26.47
C ALA A 6 -1.23 23.96 -25.79
N ARG A 7 -1.44 22.84 -26.52
CA ARG A 7 -1.29 21.47 -26.00
C ARG A 7 0.18 21.08 -25.82
N ALA A 8 1.04 21.46 -26.77
CA ALA A 8 2.49 21.18 -26.73
C ALA A 8 3.21 21.88 -25.56
N ARG A 9 2.70 23.02 -25.09
CA ARG A 9 3.29 23.76 -23.96
C ARG A 9 2.88 23.21 -22.57
N ARG A 10 1.74 22.54 -22.46
CA ARG A 10 1.28 21.96 -21.18
C ARG A 10 1.98 20.63 -20.85
N GLU A 11 2.26 19.78 -21.80
CA GLU A 11 2.91 18.48 -21.59
C GLU A 11 4.31 18.58 -20.94
N PRO A 12 5.24 19.41 -21.42
CA PRO A 12 6.58 19.53 -20.81
C PRO A 12 6.54 20.06 -19.36
N THR A 13 5.63 20.99 -19.06
CA THR A 13 5.49 21.57 -17.73
C THR A 13 4.91 20.55 -16.75
N GLN A 14 3.93 19.76 -17.17
CA GLN A 14 3.31 18.73 -16.35
C GLN A 14 4.28 17.56 -16.07
N GLN A 15 5.04 17.14 -17.07
CA GLN A 15 6.07 16.11 -16.91
C GLN A 15 7.17 16.57 -15.93
N ARG A 16 7.62 17.82 -16.05
CA ARG A 16 8.62 18.40 -15.14
C ARG A 16 8.09 18.47 -13.70
N SER A 17 6.84 18.85 -13.51
CA SER A 17 6.20 18.88 -12.20
C SER A 17 6.09 17.49 -11.59
N ARG A 18 5.63 16.49 -12.35
CA ARG A 18 5.57 15.10 -11.91
C ARG A 18 6.94 14.55 -11.53
N ARG A 19 7.97 14.87 -12.31
CA ARG A 19 9.35 14.47 -12.01
C ARG A 19 9.83 15.09 -10.69
N THR A 20 9.55 16.37 -10.46
CA THR A 20 9.95 17.05 -9.22
C THR A 20 9.22 16.43 -7.99
N VAL A 21 7.92 16.17 -8.11
CA VAL A 21 7.17 15.48 -7.05
C VAL A 21 7.79 14.11 -6.75
N ARG A 22 8.06 13.30 -7.79
CA ARG A 22 8.70 12.01 -7.62
C ARG A 22 10.05 12.13 -6.90
N GLN A 23 10.91 13.06 -7.30
CA GLN A 23 12.21 13.28 -6.65
C GLN A 23 12.07 13.63 -5.17
N ILE A 24 11.05 14.39 -4.78
CA ILE A 24 10.79 14.73 -3.37
C ILE A 24 10.32 13.48 -2.61
N LEU A 25 9.42 12.68 -3.17
CA LEU A 25 8.93 11.45 -2.54
C LEU A 25 10.04 10.41 -2.40
N ASP A 26 10.85 10.17 -3.45
CA ASP A 26 12.00 9.26 -3.40
C ASP A 26 13.02 9.68 -2.34
N ALA A 27 13.25 11.00 -2.19
CA ALA A 27 14.14 11.53 -1.16
C ALA A 27 13.59 11.33 0.26
N ALA A 28 12.29 11.57 0.46
CA ALA A 28 11.61 11.34 1.73
C ALA A 28 11.65 9.86 2.11
N GLU A 29 11.37 8.97 1.17
CA GLU A 29 11.45 7.52 1.36
C GLU A 29 12.83 7.07 1.81
N GLN A 30 13.90 7.52 1.15
CA GLN A 30 15.28 7.20 1.52
C GLN A 30 15.64 7.71 2.92
N ILE A 31 15.16 8.90 3.31
CA ILE A 31 15.37 9.43 4.66
C ILE A 31 14.66 8.53 5.68
N ILE A 32 13.41 8.18 5.43
CA ILE A 32 12.62 7.34 6.33
C ILE A 32 13.29 5.97 6.51
N GLY A 33 13.72 5.33 5.42
CA GLY A 33 14.34 4.02 5.47
C GLY A 33 15.69 3.99 6.21
N THR A 34 16.40 5.12 6.30
CA THR A 34 17.74 5.18 6.93
C THR A 34 17.75 5.88 8.28
N GLN A 35 16.83 6.82 8.54
CA GLN A 35 16.86 7.72 9.70
C GLN A 35 15.53 7.77 10.45
N GLY A 36 14.50 7.06 9.95
CA GLY A 36 13.17 7.04 10.51
C GLY A 36 12.27 8.20 10.05
N VAL A 37 10.98 8.07 10.34
CA VAL A 37 9.94 9.00 9.88
C VAL A 37 10.20 10.44 10.33
N ASP A 38 10.68 10.64 11.56
CA ASP A 38 10.89 11.98 12.13
C ASP A 38 11.98 12.80 11.41
N ALA A 39 12.92 12.13 10.76
CA ALA A 39 13.98 12.78 9.99
C ALA A 39 13.49 13.33 8.63
N ALA A 40 12.37 12.83 8.10
CA ALA A 40 11.80 13.26 6.82
C ALA A 40 11.08 14.61 6.96
N THR A 41 11.83 15.67 7.23
CA THR A 41 11.33 17.05 7.24
C THR A 41 11.27 17.63 5.84
N THR A 42 10.45 18.66 5.61
CA THR A 42 10.39 19.38 4.31
C THR A 42 11.78 19.86 3.87
N ARG A 43 12.59 20.34 4.79
CA ARG A 43 13.97 20.80 4.52
C ARG A 43 14.87 19.63 4.12
N ALA A 44 14.89 18.55 4.87
CA ALA A 44 15.72 17.38 4.58
C ALA A 44 15.31 16.72 3.25
N SER A 45 14.01 16.64 2.97
CA SER A 45 13.49 16.11 1.71
C SER A 45 13.87 16.98 0.52
N ALA A 46 13.78 18.32 0.64
CA ALA A 46 14.18 19.25 -0.42
C ALA A 46 15.69 19.17 -0.69
N GLU A 47 16.52 19.15 0.35
CA GLU A 47 17.98 19.07 0.25
C GLU A 47 18.41 17.75 -0.42
N ARG A 48 17.88 16.60 0.02
CA ARG A 48 18.18 15.31 -0.56
C ARG A 48 17.67 15.15 -2.01
N ALA A 49 16.51 15.73 -2.32
CA ALA A 49 15.94 15.76 -3.66
C ALA A 49 16.68 16.70 -4.63
N GLY A 50 17.57 17.56 -4.13
CA GLY A 50 18.20 18.62 -4.94
C GLY A 50 17.20 19.68 -5.43
N VAL A 51 16.13 19.91 -4.67
CA VAL A 51 15.04 20.84 -5.01
C VAL A 51 15.13 22.07 -4.08
N ALA A 52 15.00 23.27 -4.65
CA ALA A 52 14.94 24.46 -3.83
C ALA A 52 13.70 24.45 -2.91
N ILE A 53 13.87 24.83 -1.64
CA ILE A 53 12.77 24.85 -0.64
C ILE A 53 11.52 25.59 -1.13
N PRO A 54 11.60 26.78 -1.75
CA PRO A 54 10.40 27.43 -2.30
C PRO A 54 9.73 26.63 -3.43
N SER A 55 10.48 25.80 -4.14
CA SER A 55 9.91 24.91 -5.16
C SER A 55 9.18 23.72 -4.55
N LEU A 56 9.67 23.18 -3.42
CA LEU A 56 8.97 22.14 -2.67
C LEU A 56 7.61 22.63 -2.16
N TYR A 57 7.57 23.83 -1.55
CA TYR A 57 6.32 24.42 -1.05
C TYR A 57 5.27 24.74 -2.11
N ARG A 58 5.61 24.65 -3.39
CA ARG A 58 4.63 24.71 -4.49
C ARG A 58 3.85 23.42 -4.67
N PHE A 59 4.38 22.31 -4.16
CA PHE A 59 3.79 20.97 -4.30
C PHE A 59 3.23 20.42 -3.00
N PHE A 60 3.85 20.77 -1.87
CA PHE A 60 3.51 20.27 -0.54
C PHE A 60 3.53 21.43 0.45
N ALA A 61 2.41 21.68 1.13
CA ALA A 61 2.29 22.77 2.10
C ALA A 61 3.13 22.52 3.36
N ASP A 62 3.25 21.25 3.74
CA ASP A 62 3.99 20.84 4.92
C ASP A 62 4.60 19.44 4.77
N ARG A 63 5.14 18.92 5.87
CA ARG A 63 5.71 17.58 5.96
C ARG A 63 4.66 16.48 5.84
N ASP A 64 3.51 16.69 6.44
CA ASP A 64 2.48 15.66 6.51
C ASP A 64 1.90 15.41 5.11
N GLU A 65 1.74 16.45 4.27
CA GLU A 65 1.39 16.25 2.85
C GLU A 65 2.44 15.45 2.07
N ILE A 66 3.74 15.54 2.39
CA ILE A 66 4.77 14.70 1.78
C ILE A 66 4.59 13.25 2.22
N LEU A 67 4.38 13.00 3.52
CA LEU A 67 4.19 11.66 4.07
C LEU A 67 2.91 11.00 3.54
N ASP A 68 1.83 11.76 3.46
CA ASP A 68 0.55 11.31 2.92
C ASP A 68 0.69 10.92 1.44
N ALA A 69 1.30 11.77 0.62
CA ALA A 69 1.53 11.48 -0.79
C ALA A 69 2.50 10.30 -1.00
N LEU A 70 3.49 10.13 -0.13
CA LEU A 70 4.39 8.98 -0.17
C LEU A 70 3.65 7.70 0.18
N LEU A 71 2.80 7.70 1.20
CA LEU A 71 1.98 6.55 1.56
C LEU A 71 0.99 6.18 0.45
N GLU A 72 0.33 7.16 -0.17
CA GLU A 72 -0.52 6.92 -1.35
C GLU A 72 0.26 6.28 -2.50
N HIS A 73 1.49 6.73 -2.74
CA HIS A 73 2.36 6.15 -3.77
C HIS A 73 2.72 4.70 -3.47
N MET A 74 3.14 4.40 -2.23
CA MET A 74 3.46 3.05 -1.77
C MET A 74 2.24 2.12 -1.78
N THR A 75 1.07 2.64 -1.41
CA THR A 75 -0.19 1.91 -1.48
C THR A 75 -0.52 1.49 -2.93
N ALA A 76 -0.37 2.42 -3.89
CA ALA A 76 -0.61 2.12 -5.29
C ALA A 76 0.38 1.11 -5.86
N ASP A 77 1.64 1.13 -5.40
CA ASP A 77 2.67 0.18 -5.79
C ASP A 77 2.38 -1.22 -5.22
N LEU A 78 2.05 -1.32 -3.94
CA LEU A 78 1.61 -2.57 -3.31
C LEU A 78 0.39 -3.18 -4.03
N ASP A 79 -0.59 -2.35 -4.42
CA ASP A 79 -1.76 -2.80 -5.18
C ASP A 79 -1.38 -3.36 -6.55
N GLN A 80 -0.31 -2.87 -7.17
CA GLN A 80 0.18 -3.44 -8.44
C GLN A 80 0.82 -4.82 -8.21
N HIS A 81 1.57 -5.01 -7.11
CA HIS A 81 2.14 -6.30 -6.73
C HIS A 81 1.05 -7.32 -6.42
N ALA A 82 0.03 -6.95 -5.63
CA ALA A 82 -1.11 -7.80 -5.31
C ALA A 82 -1.86 -8.23 -6.59
N ARG A 83 -2.21 -7.30 -7.46
CA ARG A 83 -2.88 -7.62 -8.75
C ARG A 83 -2.03 -8.51 -9.66
N ALA A 84 -0.70 -8.34 -9.68
CA ALA A 84 0.18 -9.20 -10.45
C ALA A 84 0.21 -10.64 -9.90
N ALA A 85 0.22 -10.78 -8.57
CA ALA A 85 0.15 -12.07 -7.89
C ALA A 85 -1.21 -12.75 -8.13
N GLU A 86 -2.33 -12.04 -7.97
CA GLU A 86 -3.67 -12.52 -8.29
C GLU A 86 -3.81 -12.98 -9.74
N ALA A 87 -3.25 -12.24 -10.70
CA ALA A 87 -3.30 -12.59 -12.11
C ALA A 87 -2.49 -13.86 -12.45
N ALA A 88 -1.48 -14.18 -11.65
CA ALA A 88 -0.67 -15.40 -11.78
C ALA A 88 -1.23 -16.58 -10.98
N TRP A 89 -2.20 -16.34 -10.10
CA TRP A 89 -2.79 -17.35 -9.24
C TRP A 89 -3.57 -18.40 -10.07
N GLN A 90 -3.36 -19.66 -9.72
CA GLN A 90 -4.13 -20.77 -10.30
C GLN A 90 -5.26 -21.14 -9.33
N PRO A 91 -6.52 -21.10 -9.77
CA PRO A 91 -7.66 -21.43 -8.90
C PRO A 91 -7.53 -22.84 -8.30
N GLY A 92 -7.61 -22.92 -7.00
CA GLY A 92 -7.52 -24.15 -6.22
C GLY A 92 -8.36 -24.02 -4.96
N ASP A 93 -7.73 -23.92 -3.81
CA ASP A 93 -8.38 -23.69 -2.53
C ASP A 93 -8.48 -22.17 -2.25
N PRO A 94 -9.60 -21.67 -1.69
CA PRO A 94 -9.67 -20.27 -1.19
C PRO A 94 -8.52 -19.90 -0.27
N ALA A 95 -8.04 -20.85 0.54
CA ALA A 95 -6.89 -20.69 1.41
C ALA A 95 -5.61 -20.33 0.66
N ASP A 96 -5.42 -20.81 -0.56
CA ASP A 96 -4.23 -20.49 -1.36
C ASP A 96 -4.20 -19.04 -1.81
N LEU A 97 -5.35 -18.45 -2.15
CA LEU A 97 -5.43 -17.02 -2.46
C LEU A 97 -5.14 -16.16 -1.22
N ILE A 98 -5.70 -16.52 -0.08
CA ILE A 98 -5.46 -15.79 1.18
C ILE A 98 -3.97 -15.84 1.57
N ARG A 99 -3.34 -17.00 1.38
CA ARG A 99 -1.90 -17.19 1.63
C ARG A 99 -1.06 -16.37 0.65
N LEU A 100 -1.41 -16.38 -0.63
CA LEU A 100 -0.77 -15.59 -1.66
C LEU A 100 -0.81 -14.08 -1.34
N GLU A 101 -1.98 -13.57 -0.94
CA GLU A 101 -2.14 -12.18 -0.54
C GLU A 101 -1.26 -11.82 0.67
N LEU A 102 -1.27 -12.66 1.71
CA LEU A 102 -0.43 -12.45 2.89
C LEU A 102 1.06 -12.44 2.53
N ASP A 103 1.51 -13.43 1.75
CA ASP A 103 2.92 -13.56 1.33
C ASP A 103 3.35 -12.39 0.45
N THR A 104 2.48 -11.90 -0.44
CA THR A 104 2.74 -10.73 -1.28
C THR A 104 2.95 -9.48 -0.45
N HIS A 105 2.09 -9.25 0.55
CA HIS A 105 2.21 -8.11 1.46
C HIS A 105 3.47 -8.21 2.34
N VAL A 106 3.77 -9.40 2.86
CA VAL A 106 5.01 -9.64 3.63
C VAL A 106 6.24 -9.34 2.79
N ALA A 107 6.32 -9.86 1.56
CA ALA A 107 7.45 -9.63 0.66
C ALA A 107 7.61 -8.14 0.32
N TYR A 108 6.50 -7.43 0.10
CA TYR A 108 6.53 -5.99 -0.13
C TYR A 108 7.09 -5.22 1.06
N PHE A 109 6.59 -5.46 2.27
CA PHE A 109 7.05 -4.77 3.48
C PHE A 109 8.50 -5.13 3.85
N GLU A 110 8.97 -6.34 3.56
CA GLU A 110 10.39 -6.69 3.73
C GLU A 110 11.30 -5.91 2.76
N ALA A 111 10.83 -5.69 1.53
CA ALA A 111 11.57 -4.92 0.53
C ALA A 111 11.51 -3.40 0.78
N HIS A 112 10.50 -2.92 1.51
CA HIS A 112 10.23 -1.49 1.72
C HIS A 112 10.10 -1.13 3.22
N PRO A 113 11.21 -1.07 3.99
CA PRO A 113 11.16 -0.71 5.42
C PRO A 113 10.55 0.66 5.70
N SER A 114 10.63 1.59 4.75
CA SER A 114 9.96 2.90 4.81
C SER A 114 8.44 2.79 4.83
N ALA A 115 7.89 1.83 4.06
CA ALA A 115 6.46 1.54 4.07
C ALA A 115 6.01 0.99 5.43
N VAL A 116 6.78 0.09 6.04
CA VAL A 116 6.53 -0.42 7.40
C VAL A 116 6.46 0.74 8.40
N ALA A 117 7.45 1.65 8.36
CA ALA A 117 7.52 2.79 9.27
C ALA A 117 6.35 3.76 9.11
N LEU A 118 5.87 3.98 7.87
CA LEU A 118 4.72 4.84 7.59
C LEU A 118 3.39 4.15 7.90
N TRP A 119 3.22 2.90 7.48
CA TRP A 119 1.95 2.19 7.58
C TRP A 119 1.61 1.82 9.02
N PHE A 120 2.60 1.30 9.75
CA PHE A 120 2.41 0.81 11.11
C PHE A 120 2.95 1.76 12.19
N GLY A 121 3.62 2.85 11.81
CA GLY A 121 4.21 3.82 12.74
C GLY A 121 3.23 4.74 13.47
N GLY A 122 1.92 4.61 13.23
CA GLY A 122 0.86 5.31 13.97
C GLY A 122 0.77 6.84 13.70
N ARG A 123 1.46 7.35 12.68
CA ARG A 123 1.52 8.79 12.35
C ARG A 123 0.88 9.12 11.00
N VAL A 124 -0.29 8.55 10.75
CA VAL A 124 -1.04 8.84 9.53
C VAL A 124 -2.14 9.86 9.80
N SER A 125 -2.35 10.78 8.87
CA SER A 125 -3.43 11.77 8.96
C SER A 125 -4.81 11.09 8.82
N PRO A 126 -5.89 11.70 9.36
CA PRO A 126 -7.23 11.15 9.20
C PRO A 126 -7.64 10.89 7.75
N PRO A 127 -7.33 11.74 6.75
CA PRO A 127 -7.57 11.44 5.34
C PRO A 127 -6.88 10.15 4.87
N VAL A 128 -5.63 9.92 5.27
CA VAL A 128 -4.86 8.73 4.89
C VAL A 128 -5.45 7.47 5.50
N VAL A 129 -5.90 7.52 6.76
CA VAL A 129 -6.63 6.39 7.39
C VAL A 129 -7.86 6.02 6.56
N GLN A 130 -8.60 7.02 6.05
CA GLN A 130 -9.76 6.76 5.18
C GLN A 130 -9.33 6.14 3.83
N THR A 131 -8.23 6.59 3.25
CA THR A 131 -7.68 6.02 2.01
C THR A 131 -7.28 4.56 2.20
N ILE A 132 -6.59 4.22 3.30
CA ILE A 132 -6.23 2.82 3.63
C ILE A 132 -7.50 1.97 3.79
N ARG A 133 -8.49 2.44 4.54
CA ARG A 133 -9.77 1.71 4.70
C ARG A 133 -10.51 1.49 3.38
N ALA A 134 -10.56 2.51 2.53
CA ALA A 134 -11.19 2.38 1.20
C ALA A 134 -10.45 1.38 0.32
N ARG A 135 -9.11 1.36 0.39
CA ARG A 135 -8.27 0.35 -0.28
C ARG A 135 -8.55 -1.05 0.24
N ASN A 136 -8.55 -1.25 1.56
CA ASN A 136 -8.82 -2.56 2.18
C ASN A 136 -10.20 -3.08 1.77
N HIS A 137 -11.21 -2.22 1.77
CA HIS A 137 -12.53 -2.57 1.26
C HIS A 137 -12.52 -2.95 -0.23
N ALA A 138 -11.78 -2.21 -1.07
CA ALA A 138 -11.65 -2.54 -2.50
C ALA A 138 -10.93 -3.88 -2.70
N LEU A 139 -9.90 -4.21 -1.91
CA LEU A 139 -9.22 -5.50 -1.91
C LEU A 139 -10.20 -6.62 -1.50
N ALA A 140 -10.98 -6.42 -0.44
CA ALA A 140 -12.01 -7.37 0.01
C ALA A 140 -13.05 -7.66 -1.10
N VAL A 141 -13.50 -6.62 -1.82
CA VAL A 141 -14.39 -6.75 -2.98
C VAL A 141 -13.71 -7.56 -4.10
N GLY A 142 -12.44 -7.29 -4.38
CA GLY A 142 -11.64 -8.00 -5.38
C GLY A 142 -11.52 -9.49 -5.07
N ILE A 143 -11.06 -9.84 -3.86
CA ILE A 143 -10.92 -11.22 -3.36
C ILE A 143 -12.27 -11.94 -3.45
N ARG A 144 -13.35 -11.33 -2.94
CA ARG A 144 -14.71 -11.92 -3.04
C ARG A 144 -15.10 -12.21 -4.49
N THR A 145 -14.92 -11.24 -5.36
CA THR A 145 -15.29 -11.37 -6.79
C THR A 145 -14.50 -12.49 -7.45
N LEU A 146 -13.20 -12.57 -7.18
CA LEU A 146 -12.32 -13.60 -7.73
C LEU A 146 -12.74 -14.99 -7.25
N LEU A 147 -12.96 -15.19 -5.95
CA LEU A 147 -13.35 -16.48 -5.39
C LEU A 147 -14.74 -16.95 -5.88
N ILE A 148 -15.70 -16.03 -6.02
CA ILE A 148 -17.03 -16.34 -6.58
C ILE A 148 -16.92 -16.71 -8.07
N SER A 149 -16.13 -15.98 -8.85
CA SER A 149 -15.98 -16.25 -10.30
C SER A 149 -15.38 -17.62 -10.58
N HIS A 150 -14.61 -18.16 -9.64
CA HIS A 150 -14.04 -19.51 -9.70
C HIS A 150 -14.85 -20.57 -8.92
N HIS A 151 -16.05 -20.23 -8.45
CA HIS A 151 -16.93 -21.15 -7.69
C HIS A 151 -16.30 -21.71 -6.41
N LEU A 152 -15.38 -20.97 -5.78
CA LEU A 152 -14.67 -21.40 -4.57
C LEU A 152 -15.41 -20.99 -3.30
N VAL A 153 -16.32 -20.00 -3.38
CA VAL A 153 -17.22 -19.59 -2.31
C VAL A 153 -18.62 -19.33 -2.88
N PRO A 154 -19.69 -19.53 -2.10
CA PRO A 154 -21.06 -19.22 -2.52
C PRO A 154 -21.26 -17.74 -2.85
N GLU A 155 -22.08 -17.41 -3.86
CA GLU A 155 -22.40 -16.02 -4.25
C GLU A 155 -23.01 -15.20 -3.08
N GLN A 156 -23.78 -15.86 -2.22
CA GLN A 156 -24.42 -15.27 -1.04
C GLN A 156 -23.45 -14.99 0.11
N THR A 157 -22.15 -15.38 0.02
CA THR A 157 -21.18 -15.10 1.07
C THR A 157 -21.10 -13.60 1.33
N PRO A 158 -21.36 -13.12 2.57
CA PRO A 158 -21.42 -11.70 2.87
C PRO A 158 -20.07 -11.02 2.61
N LEU A 159 -20.08 -9.82 2.03
CA LEU A 159 -18.84 -9.03 1.83
C LEU A 159 -18.09 -8.77 3.13
N ALA A 160 -18.80 -8.61 4.25
CA ALA A 160 -18.21 -8.43 5.58
C ALA A 160 -17.23 -9.53 6.01
N VAL A 161 -17.35 -10.74 5.44
CA VAL A 161 -16.38 -11.83 5.67
C VAL A 161 -15.02 -11.46 5.09
N PHE A 162 -15.01 -10.91 3.89
CA PHE A 162 -13.79 -10.51 3.19
C PHE A 162 -13.22 -9.20 3.74
N ASP A 163 -14.07 -8.24 4.12
CA ASP A 163 -13.63 -7.05 4.85
C ASP A 163 -12.90 -7.44 6.14
N LEU A 164 -13.46 -8.38 6.90
CA LEU A 164 -12.84 -8.86 8.14
C LEU A 164 -11.54 -9.62 7.88
N LEU A 165 -11.47 -10.44 6.81
CA LEU A 165 -10.23 -11.13 6.43
C LEU A 165 -9.09 -10.14 6.15
N VAL A 166 -9.36 -9.09 5.39
CA VAL A 166 -8.37 -8.06 5.05
C VAL A 166 -7.94 -7.28 6.30
N GLU A 167 -8.87 -6.85 7.16
CA GLU A 167 -8.57 -6.14 8.41
C GLU A 167 -7.76 -7.01 9.38
N LEU A 168 -8.05 -8.31 9.48
CA LEU A 168 -7.26 -9.26 10.27
C LEU A 168 -5.86 -9.45 9.68
N GLY A 169 -5.74 -9.51 8.35
CA GLY A 169 -4.46 -9.57 7.64
C GLY A 169 -3.58 -8.36 7.97
N ASP A 170 -4.12 -7.14 7.85
CA ASP A 170 -3.44 -5.91 8.23
C ASP A 170 -2.96 -5.94 9.68
N ARG A 171 -3.81 -6.43 10.59
CA ARG A 171 -3.44 -6.54 12.00
C ARG A 171 -2.32 -7.55 12.26
N ILE A 172 -2.32 -8.67 11.55
CA ILE A 172 -1.25 -9.67 11.63
C ILE A 172 0.08 -9.05 11.17
N LEU A 173 0.07 -8.34 10.04
CA LEU A 173 1.24 -7.64 9.52
C LEU A 173 1.74 -6.57 10.50
N GLU A 174 0.84 -5.75 11.05
CA GLU A 174 1.21 -4.75 12.06
C GLU A 174 1.91 -5.38 13.27
N VAL A 175 1.42 -6.53 13.75
CA VAL A 175 2.06 -7.23 14.88
C VAL A 175 3.40 -7.81 14.46
N ALA A 176 3.50 -8.42 13.28
CA ALA A 176 4.71 -9.06 12.80
C ALA A 176 5.86 -8.06 12.53
N PHE A 177 5.53 -6.87 12.06
CA PHE A 177 6.50 -5.80 11.76
C PHE A 177 6.65 -4.76 12.87
N ARG A 178 6.09 -4.99 14.05
CA ARG A 178 6.11 -4.03 15.19
C ARG A 178 7.51 -3.71 15.69
N SER A 179 8.40 -4.70 15.69
CA SER A 179 9.77 -4.55 16.17
C SER A 179 10.71 -4.19 15.03
N PRO A 180 11.74 -3.35 15.25
CA PRO A 180 12.77 -3.10 14.24
C PRO A 180 13.47 -4.39 13.82
N GLY A 181 13.70 -4.55 12.51
CA GLY A 181 14.39 -5.73 11.95
C GLY A 181 13.47 -6.59 11.10
N PRO A 182 13.83 -7.87 10.90
CA PRO A 182 12.99 -8.79 10.12
C PRO A 182 11.65 -9.03 10.83
N PRO A 183 10.57 -9.31 10.07
CA PRO A 183 9.26 -9.58 10.66
C PRO A 183 9.27 -10.84 11.51
N ASP A 184 8.38 -10.87 12.51
CA ASP A 184 8.14 -12.08 13.30
C ASP A 184 7.44 -13.14 12.45
N ARG A 185 8.23 -14.10 11.97
CA ARG A 185 7.76 -15.20 11.12
C ARG A 185 6.74 -16.09 11.81
N GLN A 186 6.83 -16.26 13.12
CA GLN A 186 5.86 -17.04 13.87
C GLN A 186 4.49 -16.37 13.88
N THR A 187 4.44 -15.04 14.06
CA THR A 187 3.19 -14.27 13.95
C THR A 187 2.58 -14.40 12.55
N ILE A 188 3.39 -14.32 11.48
CA ILE A 188 2.92 -14.47 10.10
C ILE A 188 2.34 -15.88 9.87
N GLU A 189 3.04 -16.93 10.30
CA GLU A 189 2.61 -18.32 10.15
C GLU A 189 1.29 -18.58 10.89
N LEU A 190 1.21 -18.20 12.17
CA LEU A 190 -0.01 -18.36 12.97
C LEU A 190 -1.16 -17.53 12.43
N GLY A 191 -0.87 -16.32 11.95
CA GLY A 191 -1.85 -15.46 11.30
C GLY A 191 -2.38 -16.07 10.01
N GLY A 192 -1.52 -16.62 9.18
CA GLY A 192 -1.90 -17.34 7.96
C GLY A 192 -2.82 -18.54 8.26
N ILE A 193 -2.49 -19.34 9.28
CA ILE A 193 -3.35 -20.45 9.73
C ILE A 193 -4.74 -19.93 10.16
N ALA A 194 -4.79 -18.84 10.93
CA ALA A 194 -6.06 -18.28 11.39
C ALA A 194 -6.92 -17.74 10.22
N LEU A 195 -6.31 -17.02 9.28
CA LEU A 195 -7.01 -16.48 8.11
C LEU A 195 -7.53 -17.60 7.19
N THR A 196 -6.72 -18.62 6.92
CA THR A 196 -7.13 -19.75 6.07
C THR A 196 -8.25 -20.55 6.73
N ALA A 197 -8.16 -20.88 8.03
CA ALA A 197 -9.21 -21.57 8.75
C ALA A 197 -10.54 -20.79 8.76
N PHE A 198 -10.46 -19.45 8.86
CA PHE A 198 -11.65 -18.60 8.75
C PHE A 198 -12.24 -18.61 7.33
N ALA A 199 -11.39 -18.54 6.30
CA ALA A 199 -11.83 -18.59 4.90
C ALA A 199 -12.46 -19.93 4.55
N GLU A 200 -11.87 -21.06 4.94
CA GLU A 200 -12.36 -22.41 4.73
C GLU A 200 -13.77 -22.63 5.30
N ARG A 201 -14.09 -22.00 6.44
CA ARG A 201 -15.43 -22.05 7.03
C ARG A 201 -16.52 -21.59 6.07
N TRP A 202 -16.20 -20.66 5.16
CA TRP A 202 -17.12 -20.09 4.18
C TRP A 202 -17.06 -20.78 2.82
N ALA A 203 -15.99 -21.48 2.52
CA ALA A 203 -15.84 -22.28 1.31
C ALA A 203 -16.74 -23.55 1.33
N GLN A 204 -17.07 -24.04 2.53
CA GLN A 204 -17.81 -25.30 2.72
C GLN A 204 -19.33 -25.12 2.90
N ALA A 205 -19.83 -23.91 2.82
CA ALA A 205 -21.26 -23.62 2.95
C ALA A 205 -21.95 -23.55 1.59
#